data_aec116f48afae4563f5bb7cde96972b8
#
_entry.id   aec116f48afae4563f5bb7cde96972b8
#
_cell.length_a   1.000
_cell.length_b   1.000
_cell.length_c   1.000
_cell.angle_alpha   90.00
_cell.angle_beta   90.00
_cell.angle_gamma   90.00
#
_symmetry.space_group_name_H-M   'P 1'
#
loop_
_entity.id
_entity.type
_entity.pdbx_description
1 polymer ?
#
loop_
_entity_poly.entity_id
_entity_poly.type
_entity_poly.pdbx_seq_one_letter_code
_entity_poly.pdbx_strand_id
1 'polypeptide(L)'
;SDSIKARFWGKVDVRADGDCWLWLGTLGRGQYGKFKIGAQSYRASRLSLGARLGRDLGKGEFACHHCDNPPCVNPSHLFAGSQLENMADAVKKGRTYRWNGRRAGTDNPRAKLTEYDVLEIRRLCGVESARSISKRFGICVRTISDIRTRRTWSNLP
;
A
#
# COMPACT_ATOMS: atom_id res chain seq x y z
N SER A 1 23.94 3.34 22.69
CA SER A 1 24.35 4.14 23.87
C SER A 1 23.11 4.69 24.57
N ASP A 2 23.18 4.88 25.88
CA ASP A 2 22.05 5.32 26.71
C ASP A 2 21.54 6.72 26.32
N SER A 3 22.41 7.58 25.81
CA SER A 3 22.03 8.91 25.31
C SER A 3 21.06 8.83 24.09
N ILE A 4 21.22 7.85 23.21
CA ILE A 4 20.29 7.65 22.07
C ILE A 4 18.94 7.14 22.57
N LYS A 5 18.94 6.22 23.53
CA LYS A 5 17.69 5.72 24.17
C LYS A 5 16.93 6.83 24.84
N ALA A 6 17.60 7.62 25.69
CA ALA A 6 16.99 8.76 26.39
C ALA A 6 16.38 9.77 25.40
N ARG A 7 17.13 10.13 24.35
CA ARG A 7 16.65 11.03 23.30
C ARG A 7 15.48 10.45 22.50
N PHE A 8 15.42 9.13 22.31
CA PHE A 8 14.31 8.46 21.64
C PHE A 8 13.05 8.51 22.51
N TRP A 9 13.13 8.00 23.73
CA TRP A 9 11.99 7.93 24.63
C TRP A 9 11.49 9.31 25.10
N GLY A 10 12.36 10.32 25.15
CA GLY A 10 11.95 11.71 25.37
C GLY A 10 11.09 12.33 24.25
N LYS A 11 10.89 11.59 23.15
CA LYS A 11 9.98 11.96 22.03
C LYS A 11 8.75 11.05 21.93
N VAL A 12 8.45 10.32 22.97
CA VAL A 12 7.31 9.39 23.00
C VAL A 12 6.35 9.82 24.09
N ASP A 13 5.11 10.03 23.74
CA ASP A 13 4.01 10.17 24.69
C ASP A 13 3.63 8.77 25.19
N VAL A 14 4.29 8.37 26.29
CA VAL A 14 4.06 7.06 26.91
C VAL A 14 2.77 7.11 27.72
N ARG A 15 1.85 6.20 27.43
CA ARG A 15 0.55 6.07 28.09
C ARG A 15 0.40 4.72 28.77
N ALA A 16 -0.78 4.44 29.32
CA ALA A 16 -1.08 3.16 29.96
C ALA A 16 -0.86 1.97 29.01
N ASP A 17 -0.65 0.78 29.60
CA ASP A 17 -0.59 -0.46 28.83
C ASP A 17 -1.91 -0.67 28.07
N GLY A 18 -1.79 -0.96 26.78
CA GLY A 18 -2.94 -1.08 25.89
C GLY A 18 -3.26 0.19 25.08
N ASP A 19 -2.72 1.35 25.48
CA ASP A 19 -2.86 2.58 24.71
C ASP A 19 -1.75 2.74 23.65
N CYS A 20 -2.04 3.52 22.60
CA CYS A 20 -1.02 3.93 21.65
C CYS A 20 -0.05 4.92 22.30
N TRP A 21 1.24 4.61 22.29
CA TRP A 21 2.30 5.56 22.63
C TRP A 21 2.66 6.37 21.39
N LEU A 22 2.37 7.66 21.42
CA LEU A 22 2.49 8.47 20.22
C LEU A 22 3.88 9.09 20.07
N TRP A 23 4.40 9.04 18.85
CA TRP A 23 5.62 9.72 18.49
C TRP A 23 5.41 11.23 18.38
N LEU A 24 6.09 12.01 19.21
CA LEU A 24 6.01 13.49 19.27
C LEU A 24 7.05 14.17 18.37
N GLY A 25 7.96 13.41 17.77
CA GLY A 25 8.98 13.96 16.88
C GLY A 25 8.50 14.09 15.43
N THR A 26 9.44 14.32 14.53
CA THR A 26 9.16 14.49 13.09
C THR A 26 8.45 13.27 12.51
N LEU A 27 7.37 13.51 11.79
CA LEU A 27 6.66 12.50 11.00
C LEU A 27 7.17 12.49 9.55
N GLY A 28 7.14 11.33 8.94
CA GLY A 28 7.46 11.13 7.53
C GLY A 28 6.22 10.83 6.69
N ARG A 29 6.45 10.36 5.46
CA ARG A 29 5.37 9.96 4.56
C ARG A 29 4.51 8.87 5.23
N GLY A 30 3.20 9.01 5.15
CA GLY A 30 2.24 8.08 5.76
C GLY A 30 2.15 8.22 7.28
N GLN A 31 2.53 9.36 7.86
CA GLN A 31 2.44 9.69 9.29
C GLN A 31 3.33 8.82 10.20
N TYR A 32 4.32 8.12 9.65
CA TYR A 32 5.26 7.34 10.47
C TYR A 32 6.31 8.21 11.12
N GLY A 33 6.59 7.96 12.40
CA GLY A 33 7.65 8.63 13.16
C GLY A 33 9.04 8.42 12.53
N LYS A 34 9.83 9.51 12.45
CA LYS A 34 11.23 9.49 11.99
C LYS A 34 12.16 9.85 13.14
N PHE A 35 13.20 9.04 13.32
CA PHE A 35 14.27 9.29 14.27
C PHE A 35 15.63 9.20 13.59
N LYS A 36 16.49 10.21 13.83
CA LYS A 36 17.85 10.25 13.27
C LYS A 36 18.89 9.75 14.25
N ILE A 37 19.78 8.87 13.78
CA ILE A 37 20.99 8.43 14.49
C ILE A 37 22.16 8.75 13.56
N GLY A 38 22.97 9.73 13.94
CA GLY A 38 23.97 10.29 13.03
C GLY A 38 23.32 10.85 11.76
N ALA A 39 23.84 10.50 10.60
CA ALA A 39 23.31 10.89 9.30
C ALA A 39 22.11 10.06 8.83
N GLN A 40 21.85 8.91 9.47
CA GLN A 40 20.80 7.98 9.04
C GLN A 40 19.46 8.25 9.71
N SER A 41 18.37 8.03 8.95
CA SER A 41 17.00 8.18 9.42
C SER A 41 16.30 6.82 9.48
N TYR A 42 15.70 6.53 10.62
CA TYR A 42 14.99 5.29 10.91
C TYR A 42 13.53 5.55 11.20
N ARG A 43 12.66 4.58 10.96
CA ARG A 43 11.28 4.62 11.47
C ARG A 43 11.29 4.40 12.97
N ALA A 44 10.60 5.26 13.72
CA ALA A 44 10.55 5.17 15.18
C ALA A 44 9.95 3.84 15.65
N SER A 45 8.88 3.35 15.00
CA SER A 45 8.28 2.04 15.31
C SER A 45 9.28 0.89 15.13
N ARG A 46 10.17 0.95 14.11
CA ARG A 46 11.19 -0.09 13.90
C ARG A 46 12.21 -0.13 15.05
N LEU A 47 12.63 1.03 15.53
CA LEU A 47 13.57 1.12 16.65
C LEU A 47 12.93 0.67 17.95
N SER A 48 11.68 1.05 18.21
CA SER A 48 10.93 0.65 19.37
C SER A 48 10.75 -0.88 19.43
N LEU A 49 10.33 -1.49 18.32
CA LEU A 49 10.18 -2.95 18.24
C LEU A 49 11.54 -3.67 18.40
N GLY A 50 12.60 -3.17 17.75
CA GLY A 50 13.95 -3.72 17.89
C GLY A 50 14.45 -3.70 19.33
N ALA A 51 14.19 -2.62 20.06
CA ALA A 51 14.52 -2.51 21.48
C ALA A 51 13.79 -3.56 22.33
N ARG A 52 12.50 -3.83 22.05
CA ARG A 52 11.73 -4.89 22.71
C ARG A 52 12.26 -6.29 22.41
N LEU A 53 12.63 -6.54 21.15
CA LEU A 53 13.11 -7.84 20.70
C LEU A 53 14.58 -8.10 21.09
N GLY A 54 15.31 -7.09 21.59
CA GLY A 54 16.74 -7.17 21.90
C GLY A 54 17.62 -7.35 20.64
N ARG A 55 17.08 -7.11 19.45
CA ARG A 55 17.78 -7.22 18.16
C ARG A 55 17.26 -6.22 17.15
N ASP A 56 18.08 -5.90 16.15
CA ASP A 56 17.61 -5.16 15.00
C ASP A 56 16.71 -6.03 14.10
N LEU A 57 15.73 -5.41 13.46
CA LEU A 57 14.95 -6.07 12.44
C LEU A 57 15.81 -6.29 11.19
N GLY A 58 15.77 -7.51 10.65
CA GLY A 58 16.52 -7.90 9.47
C GLY A 58 16.07 -7.19 8.18
N LYS A 59 16.81 -7.46 7.10
CA LYS A 59 16.42 -7.03 5.75
C LYS A 59 15.13 -7.79 5.36
N GLY A 60 14.09 -7.04 4.97
CA GLY A 60 12.79 -7.63 4.63
C GLY A 60 11.82 -7.80 5.81
N GLU A 61 12.26 -7.55 7.05
CA GLU A 61 11.37 -7.46 8.21
C GLU A 61 10.86 -6.02 8.39
N PHE A 62 9.58 -5.89 8.69
CA PHE A 62 8.87 -4.64 8.91
C PHE A 62 8.30 -4.60 10.33
N ALA A 63 8.30 -3.42 10.95
CA ALA A 63 7.50 -3.18 12.14
C ALA A 63 6.06 -2.89 11.72
N CYS A 64 5.20 -3.89 11.87
CA CYS A 64 3.79 -3.84 11.52
C CYS A 64 2.96 -3.48 12.75
N HIS A 65 1.85 -2.76 12.57
CA HIS A 65 0.98 -2.32 13.65
C HIS A 65 -0.26 -3.20 13.78
N HIS A 66 -0.51 -3.71 14.98
CA HIS A 66 -1.82 -4.29 15.31
C HIS A 66 -2.91 -3.21 15.42
N CYS A 67 -2.54 -2.02 15.92
CA CYS A 67 -3.45 -0.90 16.18
C CYS A 67 -3.75 -0.01 14.97
N ASP A 68 -3.12 -0.24 13.83
CA ASP A 68 -3.27 0.53 12.58
C ASP A 68 -3.01 2.05 12.70
N ASN A 69 -2.30 2.46 13.75
CA ASN A 69 -1.96 3.85 14.00
C ASN A 69 -0.48 4.11 13.65
N PRO A 70 -0.16 4.78 12.51
CA PRO A 70 1.21 4.95 12.03
C PRO A 70 2.17 5.68 13.00
N PRO A 71 1.77 6.73 13.75
CA PRO A 71 2.62 7.37 14.74
C PRO A 71 2.80 6.58 16.03
N CYS A 72 2.12 5.45 16.21
CA CYS A 72 2.28 4.61 17.40
C CYS A 72 3.66 3.95 17.41
N VAL A 73 4.32 4.02 18.57
CA VAL A 73 5.60 3.35 18.85
C VAL A 73 5.53 2.42 20.06
N ASN A 74 4.32 2.13 20.56
CA ASN A 74 4.13 1.17 21.65
C ASN A 74 4.60 -0.21 21.18
N PRO A 75 5.63 -0.81 21.82
CA PRO A 75 6.17 -2.10 21.39
C PRO A 75 5.17 -3.25 21.45
N SER A 76 4.16 -3.17 22.34
CA SER A 76 3.09 -4.18 22.43
C SER A 76 2.11 -4.13 21.27
N HIS A 77 2.02 -2.98 20.59
CA HIS A 77 1.20 -2.79 19.39
C HIS A 77 1.92 -3.12 18.09
N LEU A 78 3.18 -3.57 18.19
CA LEU A 78 4.05 -3.82 17.03
C LEU A 78 4.42 -5.31 16.97
N PHE A 79 4.52 -5.83 15.76
CA PHE A 79 5.08 -7.14 15.48
C PHE A 79 6.06 -7.08 14.31
N ALA A 80 7.05 -7.97 14.31
CA ALA A 80 7.95 -8.14 13.19
C ALA A 80 7.28 -9.04 12.15
N GLY A 81 7.10 -8.54 10.95
CA GLY A 81 6.49 -9.28 9.86
C GLY A 81 7.18 -9.05 8.52
N SER A 82 7.06 -10.01 7.64
CA SER A 82 7.45 -9.90 6.23
C SER A 82 6.47 -9.00 5.45
N GLN A 83 6.84 -8.65 4.22
CA GLN A 83 5.93 -7.96 3.30
C GLN A 83 4.62 -8.75 3.10
N LEU A 84 4.70 -10.08 3.00
CA LEU A 84 3.54 -10.95 2.79
C LEU A 84 2.61 -10.92 4.01
N GLU A 85 3.15 -11.05 5.22
CA GLU A 85 2.37 -11.00 6.47
C GLU A 85 1.72 -9.63 6.68
N ASN A 86 2.43 -8.54 6.38
CA ASN A 86 1.86 -7.20 6.44
C ASN A 86 0.70 -7.01 5.43
N MET A 87 0.84 -7.58 4.23
CA MET A 87 -0.25 -7.57 3.25
C MET A 87 -1.43 -8.43 3.70
N ALA A 88 -1.17 -9.63 4.25
CA ALA A 88 -2.21 -10.50 4.77
C ALA A 88 -3.00 -9.84 5.92
N ASP A 89 -2.31 -9.17 6.85
CA ASP A 89 -2.94 -8.39 7.92
C ASP A 89 -3.81 -7.26 7.37
N ALA A 90 -3.30 -6.54 6.36
CA ALA A 90 -4.06 -5.50 5.69
C ALA A 90 -5.32 -6.02 4.99
N VAL A 91 -5.26 -7.20 4.37
CA VAL A 91 -6.43 -7.89 3.78
C VAL A 91 -7.44 -8.27 4.87
N LYS A 92 -6.97 -8.93 5.94
CA LYS A 92 -7.81 -9.37 7.06
C LYS A 92 -8.57 -8.21 7.72
N LYS A 93 -7.92 -7.05 7.82
CA LYS A 93 -8.48 -5.83 8.40
C LYS A 93 -9.28 -4.97 7.40
N GLY A 94 -9.45 -5.43 6.15
CA GLY A 94 -10.15 -4.68 5.11
C GLY A 94 -9.44 -3.37 4.70
N ARG A 95 -8.17 -3.20 5.10
CA ARG A 95 -7.36 -2.01 4.79
C ARG A 95 -6.69 -2.07 3.42
N THR A 96 -6.64 -3.22 2.82
CA THR A 96 -6.34 -3.22 1.40
C THR A 96 -7.44 -2.41 0.75
N TYR A 97 -7.05 -1.27 0.23
CA TYR A 97 -7.76 -0.75 -0.92
C TYR A 97 -8.01 -1.99 -1.78
N ARG A 98 -9.26 -2.44 -1.81
CA ARG A 98 -9.60 -3.56 -2.68
C ARG A 98 -9.16 -3.12 -4.05
N TRP A 99 -8.04 -3.63 -4.49
CA TRP A 99 -7.70 -3.64 -5.89
C TRP A 99 -8.73 -4.50 -6.68
N ASN A 100 -9.71 -5.06 -6.00
CA ASN A 100 -10.95 -5.66 -6.50
C ASN A 100 -12.01 -4.63 -6.85
N GLY A 101 -11.80 -3.37 -6.47
CA GLY A 101 -12.36 -2.21 -7.08
C GLY A 101 -11.28 -1.56 -7.94
N ARG A 102 -10.70 -2.24 -8.89
CA ARG A 102 -10.54 -1.58 -10.16
C ARG A 102 -11.89 -0.93 -10.37
N ARG A 103 -11.93 0.39 -10.35
CA ARG A 103 -13.01 1.09 -11.01
C ARG A 103 -12.94 0.57 -12.43
N ALA A 104 -13.60 -0.57 -12.65
CA ALA A 104 -13.63 -1.24 -13.92
C ALA A 104 -14.64 -0.47 -14.75
N GLY A 105 -14.35 -0.34 -15.98
CA GLY A 105 -15.28 0.33 -16.85
C GLY A 105 -15.34 1.85 -16.61
N THR A 106 -16.51 2.39 -16.75
CA THR A 106 -16.83 3.83 -16.63
C THR A 106 -16.61 4.42 -15.24
N ASP A 107 -16.54 3.60 -14.20
CA ASP A 107 -16.24 4.06 -12.84
C ASP A 107 -14.78 4.49 -12.64
N ASN A 108 -13.91 4.17 -13.59
CA ASN A 108 -12.56 4.66 -13.60
C ASN A 108 -12.51 6.07 -14.22
N PRO A 109 -12.19 7.14 -13.45
CA PRO A 109 -12.15 8.50 -13.99
C PRO A 109 -11.06 8.71 -15.07
N ARG A 110 -10.18 7.73 -15.28
CA ARG A 110 -9.19 7.70 -16.36
C ARG A 110 -9.59 6.76 -17.50
N ALA A 111 -10.79 6.17 -17.45
CA ALA A 111 -11.27 5.34 -18.54
C ALA A 111 -11.47 6.21 -19.78
N LYS A 112 -10.80 5.84 -20.88
CA LYS A 112 -10.99 6.46 -22.20
C LYS A 112 -12.13 5.82 -22.97
N LEU A 113 -12.63 4.69 -22.52
CA LEU A 113 -13.65 3.88 -23.16
C LEU A 113 -14.86 3.74 -22.25
N THR A 114 -16.04 3.78 -22.86
CA THR A 114 -17.29 3.41 -22.22
C THR A 114 -17.53 1.89 -22.34
N GLU A 115 -18.50 1.36 -21.63
CA GLU A 115 -18.94 -0.04 -21.78
C GLU A 115 -19.42 -0.33 -23.19
N TYR A 116 -20.13 0.62 -23.81
CA TYR A 116 -20.56 0.55 -25.19
C TYR A 116 -19.37 0.43 -26.16
N ASP A 117 -18.34 1.27 -25.98
CA ASP A 117 -17.12 1.20 -26.80
C ASP A 117 -16.45 -0.19 -26.71
N VAL A 118 -16.42 -0.76 -25.51
CA VAL A 118 -15.81 -2.09 -25.30
C VAL A 118 -16.59 -3.20 -25.98
N LEU A 119 -17.92 -3.18 -25.91
CA LEU A 119 -18.76 -4.14 -26.61
C LEU A 119 -18.62 -4.00 -28.14
N GLU A 120 -18.57 -2.78 -28.64
CA GLU A 120 -18.35 -2.51 -30.07
C GLU A 120 -16.95 -2.96 -30.51
N ILE A 121 -15.92 -2.72 -29.72
CA ILE A 121 -14.56 -3.24 -29.98
C ILE A 121 -14.57 -4.76 -30.07
N ARG A 122 -15.26 -5.46 -29.16
CA ARG A 122 -15.38 -6.94 -29.19
C ARG A 122 -16.06 -7.41 -30.48
N ARG A 123 -17.13 -6.72 -30.88
CA ARG A 123 -17.84 -7.01 -32.12
C ARG A 123 -16.94 -6.84 -33.36
N LEU A 124 -16.14 -5.78 -33.36
CA LEU A 124 -15.24 -5.46 -34.49
C LEU A 124 -14.01 -6.37 -34.54
N CYS A 125 -13.58 -6.98 -33.42
CA CYS A 125 -12.40 -7.84 -33.37
C CYS A 125 -12.43 -9.09 -34.29
N GLY A 126 -13.59 -9.43 -34.82
CA GLY A 126 -13.73 -10.52 -35.82
C GLY A 126 -13.79 -10.01 -37.27
N VAL A 127 -13.94 -8.70 -37.49
CA VAL A 127 -14.23 -8.10 -38.79
C VAL A 127 -13.13 -7.13 -39.23
N GLU A 128 -12.56 -6.37 -38.28
CA GLU A 128 -11.54 -5.36 -38.56
C GLU A 128 -10.19 -5.73 -37.96
N SER A 129 -9.10 -5.18 -38.55
CA SER A 129 -7.77 -5.33 -37.96
C SER A 129 -7.64 -4.55 -36.66
N ALA A 130 -6.84 -5.07 -35.69
CA ALA A 130 -6.58 -4.40 -34.43
C ALA A 130 -5.98 -2.99 -34.59
N ARG A 131 -5.28 -2.71 -35.73
CA ARG A 131 -4.76 -1.38 -36.05
C ARG A 131 -5.87 -0.42 -36.45
N SER A 132 -6.87 -0.86 -37.23
CA SER A 132 -8.04 -0.08 -37.59
C SER A 132 -8.83 0.33 -36.35
N ILE A 133 -9.16 -0.64 -35.54
CA ILE A 133 -9.88 -0.43 -34.29
C ILE A 133 -9.09 0.52 -33.35
N SER A 134 -7.77 0.32 -33.22
CA SER A 134 -6.87 1.18 -32.41
C SER A 134 -6.95 2.65 -32.83
N LYS A 135 -6.93 2.95 -34.13
CA LYS A 135 -7.07 4.31 -34.65
C LYS A 135 -8.46 4.88 -34.35
N ARG A 136 -9.52 4.10 -34.56
CA ARG A 136 -10.90 4.53 -34.40
C ARG A 136 -11.24 4.92 -32.96
N PHE A 137 -10.75 4.15 -31.99
CA PHE A 137 -11.03 4.37 -30.56
C PHE A 137 -9.92 5.12 -29.80
N GLY A 138 -8.83 5.51 -30.45
CA GLY A 138 -7.72 6.26 -29.84
C GLY A 138 -6.98 5.49 -28.73
N ILE A 139 -6.91 4.17 -28.82
CA ILE A 139 -6.27 3.28 -27.83
C ILE A 139 -5.19 2.41 -28.49
N CYS A 140 -4.24 1.90 -27.72
CA CYS A 140 -3.19 1.07 -28.29
C CYS A 140 -3.67 -0.34 -28.65
N VAL A 141 -3.00 -0.98 -29.62
CA VAL A 141 -3.32 -2.34 -30.09
C VAL A 141 -3.31 -3.39 -28.95
N ARG A 142 -2.44 -3.21 -27.96
CA ARG A 142 -2.40 -4.08 -26.78
C ARG A 142 -3.72 -4.02 -26.00
N THR A 143 -4.28 -2.83 -25.81
CA THR A 143 -5.59 -2.67 -25.16
C THR A 143 -6.70 -3.39 -25.92
N ILE A 144 -6.68 -3.39 -27.26
CA ILE A 144 -7.62 -4.17 -28.07
C ILE A 144 -7.49 -5.67 -27.77
N SER A 145 -6.25 -6.18 -27.70
CA SER A 145 -5.99 -7.59 -27.37
C SER A 145 -6.49 -7.94 -25.96
N ASP A 146 -6.24 -7.07 -24.97
CA ASP A 146 -6.67 -7.28 -23.59
C ASP A 146 -8.22 -7.25 -23.45
N ILE A 147 -8.89 -6.40 -24.22
CA ILE A 147 -10.36 -6.35 -24.30
C ILE A 147 -10.91 -7.64 -24.94
N ARG A 148 -10.33 -8.07 -26.05
CA ARG A 148 -10.74 -9.29 -26.78
C ARG A 148 -10.58 -10.53 -25.90
N THR A 149 -9.48 -10.64 -25.15
CA THR A 149 -9.19 -11.78 -24.27
C THR A 149 -9.84 -11.67 -22.89
N ARG A 150 -10.71 -10.65 -22.67
CA ARG A 150 -11.37 -10.36 -21.39
C ARG A 150 -10.40 -10.19 -20.20
N ARG A 151 -9.13 -9.88 -20.48
CA ARG A 151 -8.15 -9.55 -19.44
C ARG A 151 -8.47 -8.22 -18.75
N THR A 152 -9.10 -7.31 -19.49
CA THR A 152 -9.72 -6.09 -18.97
C THR A 152 -11.20 -6.11 -19.31
N TRP A 153 -12.02 -5.39 -18.54
CA TRP A 153 -13.48 -5.35 -18.70
C TRP A 153 -14.13 -6.75 -18.61
N SER A 154 -13.62 -7.59 -17.72
CA SER A 154 -14.08 -8.97 -17.56
C SER A 154 -15.51 -9.12 -17.04
N ASN A 155 -16.09 -8.03 -16.52
CA ASN A 155 -17.47 -7.93 -16.05
C ASN A 155 -18.50 -7.74 -17.19
N LEU A 156 -18.04 -7.45 -18.42
CA LEU A 156 -18.93 -7.33 -19.57
C LEU A 156 -18.98 -8.62 -20.39
N PRO A 157 -20.14 -8.93 -21.02
CA PRO A 157 -20.32 -10.11 -21.87
C PRO A 157 -19.39 -10.17 -23.07
#